data_9e24e102d9df324a4a7eacd594ee5ae3
#
_entry.id   9e24e102d9df324a4a7eacd594ee5ae3
#
_cell.length_a   1.000
_cell.length_b   1.000
_cell.length_c   1.000
_cell.angle_alpha   90.00
_cell.angle_beta   90.00
_cell.angle_gamma   90.00
#
_symmetry.space_group_name_H-M   'P 1'
#
loop_
_entity.id
_entity.type
_entity.pdbx_description
1 polymer ?
#
loop_
_entity_poly.entity_id
_entity_poly.type
_entity_poly.pdbx_seq_one_letter_code
_entity_poly.pdbx_strand_id
1 'polypeptide(L)'
;NNKIMENKSKKIEEIFKQDLHMYLAGKNRVDNQLPDAPDIEEQWAKIGEAYLPDAMREFSKYPTVALGWIMFVGMAVAKYWDEDWELYSKVENLYTYLRDRIDFDHMDDYILDSVLLLDENEHKATSALVAECAARTYTLLIHQGYEPGTEAAFRGFIAALHQMYLMGAAIQLKA
;
A
#
# COMPACT_ATOMS: atom_id res chain seq x y z
N ASN A 1 6.36 19.85 18.92
CA ASN A 1 7.76 19.60 18.65
C ASN A 1 7.90 18.58 17.52
N ASN A 2 8.54 18.99 16.43
CA ASN A 2 8.67 18.16 15.21
C ASN A 2 9.40 16.83 15.47
N LYS A 3 10.41 16.84 16.33
CA LYS A 3 11.20 15.65 16.64
C LYS A 3 10.39 14.58 17.39
N ILE A 4 9.53 15.01 18.31
CA ILE A 4 8.63 14.09 19.03
C ILE A 4 7.59 13.51 18.06
N MET A 5 7.06 14.34 17.17
CA MET A 5 6.08 13.92 16.16
C MET A 5 6.69 12.93 15.16
N GLU A 6 7.92 13.18 14.71
CA GLU A 6 8.65 12.25 13.84
C GLU A 6 8.88 10.89 14.51
N ASN A 7 9.26 10.89 15.79
CA ASN A 7 9.47 9.67 16.55
C ASN A 7 8.17 8.88 16.74
N LYS A 8 7.06 9.56 16.99
CA LYS A 8 5.74 8.93 17.08
C LYS A 8 5.30 8.33 15.75
N SER A 9 5.52 9.05 14.66
CA SER A 9 5.20 8.57 13.31
C SER A 9 6.00 7.31 12.96
N LYS A 10 7.29 7.28 13.28
CA LYS A 10 8.15 6.10 13.08
C LYS A 10 7.68 4.91 13.88
N LYS A 11 7.27 5.11 15.13
CA LYS A 11 6.74 4.02 15.98
C LYS A 11 5.46 3.42 15.42
N ILE A 12 4.55 4.27 14.94
CA ILE A 12 3.28 3.83 14.35
C ILE A 12 3.55 3.03 13.08
N GLU A 13 4.41 3.52 12.20
CA GLU A 13 4.77 2.81 10.98
C GLU A 13 5.40 1.44 11.28
N GLU A 14 6.26 1.37 12.28
CA GLU A 14 6.91 0.13 12.67
C GLU A 14 5.91 -0.92 13.15
N ILE A 15 4.85 -0.52 13.84
CA ILE A 15 3.78 -1.43 14.27
C ILE A 15 3.13 -2.12 13.06
N PHE A 16 2.74 -1.34 12.06
CA PHE A 16 2.14 -1.89 10.84
C PHE A 16 3.13 -2.72 10.04
N LYS A 17 4.35 -2.23 9.89
CA LYS A 17 5.42 -2.91 9.16
C LYS A 17 5.71 -4.28 9.76
N GLN A 18 5.88 -4.36 11.07
CA GLN A 18 6.21 -5.61 11.74
C GLN A 18 5.09 -6.65 11.60
N ASP A 19 3.85 -6.24 11.78
CA ASP A 19 2.72 -7.15 11.64
C ASP A 19 2.60 -7.69 10.22
N LEU A 20 2.62 -6.81 9.23
CA LEU A 20 2.52 -7.20 7.83
C LEU A 20 3.70 -8.07 7.40
N HIS A 21 4.91 -7.69 7.77
CA HIS A 21 6.12 -8.46 7.43
C HIS A 21 6.07 -9.87 8.01
N MET A 22 5.74 -9.98 9.29
CA MET A 22 5.61 -11.28 9.94
C MET A 22 4.57 -12.16 9.25
N TYR A 23 3.39 -11.61 8.98
CA TYR A 23 2.31 -12.33 8.34
C TYR A 23 2.71 -12.81 6.94
N LEU A 24 3.25 -11.90 6.13
CA LEU A 24 3.63 -12.19 4.74
C LEU A 24 4.84 -13.13 4.64
N ALA A 25 5.84 -12.98 5.52
CA ALA A 25 6.98 -13.89 5.58
C ALA A 25 6.53 -15.30 6.01
N GLY A 26 5.61 -15.38 6.96
CA GLY A 26 5.03 -16.66 7.38
C GLY A 26 4.28 -17.39 6.26
N LYS A 27 3.75 -16.63 5.31
CA LYS A 27 3.09 -17.17 4.11
C LYS A 27 4.03 -17.33 2.92
N ASN A 28 5.31 -17.07 3.13
CA ASN A 28 6.34 -17.12 2.09
C ASN A 28 6.05 -16.20 0.89
N ARG A 29 5.39 -15.07 1.16
CA ARG A 29 5.06 -14.07 0.12
C ARG A 29 6.05 -12.91 0.10
N VAL A 30 6.85 -12.75 1.14
CA VAL A 30 8.02 -11.88 1.18
C VAL A 30 9.15 -12.62 1.89
N ASP A 31 10.38 -12.19 1.69
CA ASP A 31 11.54 -12.76 2.37
C ASP A 31 11.68 -12.17 3.78
N ASN A 32 12.51 -12.83 4.61
CA ASN A 32 12.80 -12.32 5.95
C ASN A 32 13.47 -10.96 5.91
N GLN A 33 14.23 -10.68 4.85
CA GLN A 33 14.79 -9.37 4.59
C GLN A 33 13.98 -8.71 3.46
N LEU A 34 13.42 -7.55 3.74
CA LEU A 34 12.65 -6.81 2.74
C LEU A 34 13.57 -6.24 1.66
N PRO A 35 13.08 -6.12 0.42
CA PRO A 35 13.89 -5.57 -0.66
C PRO A 35 14.27 -4.12 -0.40
N ASP A 36 15.46 -3.74 -0.84
CA ASP A 36 15.93 -2.36 -0.82
C ASP A 36 15.58 -1.71 -2.17
N ALA A 37 14.54 -0.91 -2.18
CA ALA A 37 14.05 -0.25 -3.38
C ALA A 37 13.74 1.23 -3.09
N PRO A 38 14.79 2.06 -2.96
CA PRO A 38 14.61 3.47 -2.58
C PRO A 38 13.79 4.25 -3.60
N ASP A 39 13.84 3.90 -4.87
CA ASP A 39 13.03 4.58 -5.90
C ASP A 39 11.53 4.40 -5.63
N ILE A 40 11.11 3.22 -5.23
CA ILE A 40 9.72 2.92 -4.90
C ILE A 40 9.30 3.71 -3.65
N GLU A 41 10.15 3.76 -2.66
CA GLU A 41 9.92 4.54 -1.43
C GLU A 41 9.79 6.04 -1.74
N GLU A 42 10.62 6.57 -2.61
CA GLU A 42 10.58 7.98 -3.01
C GLU A 42 9.26 8.37 -3.68
N GLN A 43 8.63 7.44 -4.40
CA GLN A 43 7.35 7.71 -5.06
C GLN A 43 6.21 7.91 -4.08
N TRP A 44 6.36 7.44 -2.85
CA TRP A 44 5.29 7.48 -1.85
C TRP A 44 4.77 8.90 -1.60
N ALA A 45 5.63 9.90 -1.51
CA ALA A 45 5.19 11.27 -1.23
C ALA A 45 4.17 11.77 -2.25
N LYS A 46 4.41 11.51 -3.53
CA LYS A 46 3.50 11.89 -4.62
C LYS A 46 2.25 11.01 -4.65
N ILE A 47 2.46 9.70 -4.58
CA ILE A 47 1.37 8.71 -4.68
C ILE A 47 0.42 8.86 -3.51
N GLY A 48 0.95 8.95 -2.30
CA GLY A 48 0.15 9.11 -1.09
C GLY A 48 -0.69 10.38 -1.11
N GLU A 49 -0.10 11.49 -1.55
CA GLU A 49 -0.83 12.75 -1.67
C GLU A 49 -1.99 12.65 -2.66
N ALA A 50 -1.78 12.05 -3.82
CA ALA A 50 -2.81 11.88 -4.83
C ALA A 50 -3.87 10.84 -4.43
N TYR A 51 -3.46 9.80 -3.71
CA TYR A 51 -4.37 8.74 -3.25
C TYR A 51 -5.28 9.19 -2.10
N LEU A 52 -4.80 10.11 -1.27
CA LEU A 52 -5.45 10.46 -0.01
C LEU A 52 -6.93 10.89 -0.15
N PRO A 53 -7.33 11.73 -1.12
CA PRO A 53 -8.74 12.08 -1.27
C PRO A 53 -9.64 10.86 -1.55
N ASP A 54 -9.18 9.94 -2.38
CA ASP A 54 -9.90 8.70 -2.68
C ASP A 54 -9.95 7.80 -1.43
N ALA A 55 -8.83 7.69 -0.72
CA ALA A 55 -8.71 6.89 0.49
C ALA A 55 -9.64 7.38 1.59
N MET A 56 -9.71 8.68 1.83
CA MET A 56 -10.56 9.26 2.87
C MET A 56 -12.03 9.05 2.57
N ARG A 57 -12.43 9.20 1.31
CA ARG A 57 -13.80 8.97 0.88
C ARG A 57 -14.21 7.51 1.08
N GLU A 58 -13.33 6.57 0.67
CA GLU A 58 -13.60 5.14 0.81
C GLU A 58 -13.56 4.67 2.25
N PHE A 59 -12.61 5.18 3.04
CA PHE A 59 -12.38 4.69 4.40
C PHE A 59 -13.64 4.80 5.29
N SER A 60 -14.46 5.82 5.09
CA SER A 60 -15.68 5.99 5.88
C SER A 60 -16.71 4.88 5.64
N LYS A 61 -16.70 4.26 4.46
CA LYS A 61 -17.65 3.21 4.08
C LYS A 61 -16.99 1.84 4.00
N TYR A 62 -15.83 1.76 3.39
CA TYR A 62 -15.11 0.52 3.12
C TYR A 62 -13.64 0.67 3.48
N PRO A 63 -13.30 0.66 4.79
CA PRO A 63 -11.91 0.90 5.23
C PRO A 63 -10.91 -0.10 4.67
N THR A 64 -11.31 -1.37 4.49
CA THR A 64 -10.41 -2.37 3.93
C THR A 64 -10.18 -2.18 2.43
N VAL A 65 -11.11 -1.54 1.71
CA VAL A 65 -10.88 -1.15 0.31
C VAL A 65 -9.82 -0.06 0.24
N ALA A 66 -9.92 0.97 1.08
CA ALA A 66 -8.92 2.03 1.13
C ALA A 66 -7.52 1.49 1.41
N LEU A 67 -7.41 0.56 2.36
CA LEU A 67 -6.13 -0.07 2.71
C LEU A 67 -5.66 -1.07 1.65
N GLY A 68 -6.57 -1.80 1.03
CA GLY A 68 -6.22 -2.82 0.03
C GLY A 68 -5.78 -2.23 -1.31
N TRP A 69 -6.48 -1.21 -1.80
CA TRP A 69 -6.18 -0.64 -3.11
C TRP A 69 -4.79 -0.02 -3.17
N ILE A 70 -4.31 0.59 -2.08
CA ILE A 70 -2.94 1.12 -2.06
C ILE A 70 -1.89 0.01 -2.08
N MET A 71 -2.21 -1.18 -1.57
CA MET A 71 -1.34 -2.35 -1.70
C MET A 71 -1.23 -2.79 -3.17
N PHE A 72 -2.33 -2.81 -3.89
CA PHE A 72 -2.33 -3.08 -5.33
C PHE A 72 -1.50 -2.04 -6.09
N VAL A 73 -1.63 -0.76 -5.71
CA VAL A 73 -0.82 0.31 -6.31
C VAL A 73 0.68 0.05 -6.09
N GLY A 74 1.07 -0.37 -4.88
CA GLY A 74 2.45 -0.74 -4.58
C GLY A 74 2.96 -1.87 -5.48
N MET A 75 2.14 -2.88 -5.72
CA MET A 75 2.47 -3.97 -6.64
C MET A 75 2.67 -3.45 -8.06
N ALA A 76 1.79 -2.57 -8.54
CA ALA A 76 1.90 -1.99 -9.88
C ALA A 76 3.17 -1.15 -10.03
N VAL A 77 3.49 -0.33 -9.04
CA VAL A 77 4.71 0.50 -9.06
C VAL A 77 5.96 -0.37 -9.12
N ALA A 78 5.99 -1.45 -8.34
CA ALA A 78 7.10 -2.41 -8.36
C ALA A 78 7.25 -3.09 -9.73
N LYS A 79 6.13 -3.42 -10.38
CA LYS A 79 6.13 -3.98 -11.72
C LYS A 79 6.73 -3.00 -12.73
N TYR A 80 6.33 -1.74 -12.68
CA TYR A 80 6.86 -0.68 -13.54
C TYR A 80 8.35 -0.45 -13.28
N TRP A 81 8.77 -0.49 -12.00
CA TRP A 81 10.16 -0.35 -11.61
C TRP A 81 11.02 -1.47 -12.21
N ASP A 82 10.53 -2.68 -12.18
CA ASP A 82 11.25 -3.86 -12.69
C ASP A 82 11.27 -3.91 -14.22
N GLU A 83 10.22 -3.44 -14.89
CA GLU A 83 10.12 -3.48 -16.35
C GLU A 83 10.95 -2.40 -17.04
N ASP A 84 10.75 -1.14 -16.68
CA ASP A 84 11.40 -0.01 -17.37
C ASP A 84 11.30 1.26 -16.50
N TRP A 85 12.14 1.34 -15.50
CA TRP A 85 12.10 2.49 -14.59
C TRP A 85 12.52 3.78 -15.26
N GLU A 86 13.39 3.73 -16.28
CA GLU A 86 13.76 4.91 -17.04
C GLU A 86 12.53 5.59 -17.68
N LEU A 87 11.62 4.78 -18.21
CA LEU A 87 10.36 5.27 -18.78
C LEU A 87 9.37 5.71 -17.70
N TYR A 88 9.06 4.80 -16.76
CA TYR A 88 7.99 5.05 -15.78
C TYR A 88 8.35 6.11 -14.73
N SER A 89 9.64 6.34 -14.46
CA SER A 89 10.07 7.41 -13.55
C SER A 89 9.72 8.80 -14.06
N LYS A 90 9.50 8.93 -15.36
CA LYS A 90 9.12 10.22 -16.00
C LYS A 90 7.63 10.52 -15.89
N VAL A 91 6.82 9.56 -15.49
CA VAL A 91 5.39 9.76 -15.23
C VAL A 91 5.28 10.65 -13.99
N GLU A 92 4.50 11.72 -14.10
CA GLU A 92 4.39 12.71 -13.02
C GLU A 92 3.88 12.09 -11.72
N ASN A 93 2.85 11.22 -11.81
CA ASN A 93 2.29 10.51 -10.67
C ASN A 93 1.77 9.16 -11.11
N LEU A 94 2.38 8.08 -10.61
CA LEU A 94 2.01 6.72 -11.01
C LEU A 94 0.61 6.31 -10.52
N TYR A 95 0.13 6.88 -9.41
CA TYR A 95 -1.23 6.60 -8.97
C TYR A 95 -2.26 7.21 -9.93
N THR A 96 -2.13 8.48 -10.28
CA THR A 96 -3.05 9.11 -11.23
C THR A 96 -2.95 8.48 -12.62
N TYR A 97 -1.77 8.03 -13.00
CA TYR A 97 -1.56 7.29 -14.24
C TYR A 97 -2.41 6.02 -14.30
N LEU A 98 -2.44 5.26 -13.20
CA LEU A 98 -3.28 4.07 -13.08
C LEU A 98 -4.77 4.42 -13.04
N ARG A 99 -5.13 5.41 -12.21
CA ARG A 99 -6.51 5.82 -11.98
C ARG A 99 -7.18 6.39 -13.23
N ASP A 100 -6.42 7.09 -14.06
CA ASP A 100 -6.96 7.70 -15.28
C ASP A 100 -7.27 6.68 -16.37
N ARG A 101 -6.73 5.47 -16.28
CA ARG A 101 -7.00 4.39 -17.23
C ARG A 101 -8.29 3.67 -16.94
N ILE A 102 -8.66 3.63 -15.67
CA ILE A 102 -9.88 2.99 -15.17
C ILE A 102 -10.30 3.70 -13.90
N ASP A 103 -11.56 3.57 -13.49
CA ASP A 103 -12.04 4.21 -12.27
C ASP A 103 -11.49 3.51 -11.01
N PHE A 104 -11.68 4.17 -9.86
CA PHE A 104 -11.18 3.68 -8.57
C PHE A 104 -11.73 2.28 -8.23
N ASP A 105 -12.99 2.03 -8.51
CA ASP A 105 -13.66 0.79 -8.09
C ASP A 105 -13.11 -0.45 -8.82
N HIS A 106 -12.61 -0.28 -10.03
CA HIS A 106 -12.09 -1.37 -10.85
C HIS A 106 -10.55 -1.40 -10.90
N MET A 107 -9.89 -0.59 -10.10
CA MET A 107 -8.44 -0.48 -10.12
C MET A 107 -7.75 -1.78 -9.71
N ASP A 108 -8.31 -2.52 -8.77
CA ASP A 108 -7.80 -3.82 -8.34
C ASP A 108 -7.72 -4.81 -9.50
N ASP A 109 -8.82 -5.00 -10.21
CA ASP A 109 -8.89 -5.91 -11.35
C ASP A 109 -7.96 -5.45 -12.49
N TYR A 110 -7.90 -4.15 -12.74
CA TYR A 110 -7.02 -3.61 -13.78
C TYR A 110 -5.56 -3.91 -13.45
N ILE A 111 -5.14 -3.70 -12.21
CA ILE A 111 -3.75 -3.97 -11.78
C ILE A 111 -3.45 -5.47 -11.89
N LEU A 112 -4.31 -6.32 -11.34
CA LEU A 112 -4.07 -7.75 -11.32
C LEU A 112 -4.06 -8.36 -12.73
N ASP A 113 -4.99 -7.96 -13.58
CA ASP A 113 -5.18 -8.57 -14.88
C ASP A 113 -4.35 -7.90 -15.99
N SER A 114 -4.27 -6.57 -16.00
CA SER A 114 -3.67 -5.82 -17.11
C SER A 114 -2.26 -5.32 -16.83
N VAL A 115 -1.91 -5.05 -15.57
CA VAL A 115 -0.56 -4.62 -15.20
C VAL A 115 0.31 -5.82 -14.84
N LEU A 116 -0.15 -6.65 -13.89
CA LEU A 116 0.60 -7.81 -13.40
C LEU A 116 0.43 -9.04 -14.27
N LEU A 117 -0.59 -9.07 -15.11
CA LEU A 117 -0.88 -10.17 -16.04
C LEU A 117 -1.03 -11.52 -15.35
N LEU A 118 -1.72 -11.53 -14.21
CA LEU A 118 -1.93 -12.75 -13.43
C LEU A 118 -2.99 -13.65 -14.07
N ASP A 119 -2.81 -14.96 -13.94
CA ASP A 119 -3.87 -15.90 -14.33
C ASP A 119 -5.01 -15.88 -13.29
N GLU A 120 -6.09 -16.61 -13.57
CA GLU A 120 -7.27 -16.62 -12.69
C GLU A 120 -6.96 -17.08 -11.28
N ASN A 121 -6.13 -18.11 -11.12
CA ASN A 121 -5.76 -18.63 -9.79
C ASN A 121 -4.88 -17.64 -9.01
N GLU A 122 -3.90 -17.05 -9.68
CA GLU A 122 -3.02 -16.04 -9.11
C GLU A 122 -3.81 -14.78 -8.73
N HIS A 123 -4.76 -14.36 -9.57
CA HIS A 123 -5.65 -13.23 -9.30
C HIS A 123 -6.41 -13.47 -7.99
N LYS A 124 -7.06 -14.62 -7.87
CA LYS A 124 -7.83 -14.97 -6.67
C LYS A 124 -6.96 -15.03 -5.42
N ALA A 125 -5.80 -15.67 -5.52
CA ALA A 125 -4.87 -15.80 -4.39
C ALA A 125 -4.34 -14.43 -3.94
N THR A 126 -3.98 -13.57 -4.88
CA THR A 126 -3.46 -12.24 -4.58
C THR A 126 -4.56 -11.34 -3.98
N SER A 127 -5.75 -11.40 -4.56
CA SER A 127 -6.90 -10.64 -4.03
C SER A 127 -7.23 -11.05 -2.60
N ALA A 128 -7.22 -12.35 -2.30
CA ALA A 128 -7.45 -12.87 -0.95
C ALA A 128 -6.34 -12.41 0.01
N LEU A 129 -5.09 -12.44 -0.43
CA LEU A 129 -3.95 -12.00 0.38
C LEU A 129 -4.06 -10.52 0.74
N VAL A 130 -4.41 -9.68 -0.22
CA VAL A 130 -4.59 -8.24 0.00
C VAL A 130 -5.73 -8.00 1.00
N ALA A 131 -6.84 -8.70 0.85
CA ALA A 131 -7.98 -8.60 1.77
C ALA A 131 -7.56 -8.94 3.21
N GLU A 132 -6.76 -9.99 3.40
CA GLU A 132 -6.24 -10.38 4.72
C GLU A 132 -5.31 -9.30 5.30
N CYS A 133 -4.39 -8.78 4.49
CA CYS A 133 -3.49 -7.72 4.93
C CYS A 133 -4.26 -6.46 5.31
N ALA A 134 -5.26 -6.09 4.53
CA ALA A 134 -6.10 -4.93 4.80
C ALA A 134 -6.90 -5.09 6.10
N ALA A 135 -7.47 -6.28 6.33
CA ALA A 135 -8.21 -6.58 7.56
C ALA A 135 -7.31 -6.50 8.80
N ARG A 136 -6.12 -7.09 8.72
CA ARG A 136 -5.14 -7.04 9.83
C ARG A 136 -4.73 -5.61 10.14
N THR A 137 -4.42 -4.83 9.12
CA THR A 137 -3.98 -3.44 9.27
C THR A 137 -5.09 -2.57 9.84
N TYR A 138 -6.32 -2.77 9.37
CA TYR A 138 -7.49 -2.06 9.91
C TYR A 138 -7.69 -2.36 11.40
N THR A 139 -7.61 -3.63 11.78
CA THR A 139 -7.73 -4.05 13.19
C THR A 139 -6.67 -3.38 14.06
N LEU A 140 -5.42 -3.37 13.60
CA LEU A 140 -4.34 -2.69 14.32
C LEU A 140 -4.58 -1.19 14.44
N LEU A 141 -5.07 -0.56 13.37
CA LEU A 141 -5.36 0.87 13.36
C LEU A 141 -6.43 1.23 14.40
N ILE A 142 -7.50 0.44 14.46
CA ILE A 142 -8.56 0.62 15.46
C ILE A 142 -8.01 0.46 16.88
N HIS A 143 -7.17 -0.55 17.10
CA HIS A 143 -6.62 -0.86 18.42
C HIS A 143 -5.63 0.19 18.93
N GLN A 144 -5.19 1.14 18.08
CA GLN A 144 -4.38 2.26 18.56
C GLN A 144 -5.17 3.23 19.44
N GLY A 145 -6.50 3.17 19.36
CA GLY A 145 -7.37 3.98 20.21
C GLY A 145 -7.37 5.47 19.91
N TYR A 146 -7.01 5.87 18.69
CA TYR A 146 -7.06 7.26 18.29
C TYR A 146 -8.50 7.75 18.20
N GLU A 147 -8.76 8.95 18.73
CA GLU A 147 -10.05 9.59 18.56
C GLU A 147 -10.23 10.00 17.08
N PRO A 148 -11.40 9.69 16.49
CA PRO A 148 -11.70 10.11 15.12
C PRO A 148 -11.59 11.63 14.96
N GLY A 149 -11.08 12.07 13.82
CA GLY A 149 -10.93 13.48 13.51
C GLY A 149 -9.72 14.15 14.10
N THR A 150 -8.87 13.41 14.83
CA THR A 150 -7.66 13.97 15.40
C THR A 150 -6.46 13.82 14.46
N GLU A 151 -5.43 14.62 14.70
CA GLU A 151 -4.17 14.54 13.97
C GLU A 151 -3.49 13.18 14.17
N ALA A 152 -3.59 12.61 15.37
CA ALA A 152 -3.04 11.29 15.67
C ALA A 152 -3.72 10.20 14.83
N ALA A 153 -5.05 10.23 14.71
CA ALA A 153 -5.80 9.29 13.88
C ALA A 153 -5.41 9.44 12.41
N PHE A 154 -5.25 10.67 11.93
CA PHE A 154 -4.84 10.95 10.56
C PHE A 154 -3.44 10.40 10.27
N ARG A 155 -2.48 10.64 11.17
CA ARG A 155 -1.11 10.10 11.03
C ARG A 155 -1.10 8.58 11.05
N GLY A 156 -1.91 7.97 11.90
CA GLY A 156 -2.05 6.52 11.96
C GLY A 156 -2.57 5.96 10.64
N PHE A 157 -3.56 6.62 10.06
CA PHE A 157 -4.11 6.23 8.76
C PHE A 157 -3.07 6.34 7.64
N ILE A 158 -2.34 7.46 7.57
CA ILE A 158 -1.28 7.65 6.58
C ILE A 158 -0.18 6.60 6.74
N ALA A 159 0.22 6.29 7.98
CA ALA A 159 1.22 5.27 8.26
C ALA A 159 0.76 3.88 7.78
N ALA A 160 -0.51 3.56 8.01
CA ALA A 160 -1.09 2.30 7.54
C ALA A 160 -1.07 2.21 6.01
N LEU A 161 -1.47 3.28 5.32
CA LEU A 161 -1.43 3.34 3.86
C LEU A 161 0.00 3.17 3.32
N HIS A 162 0.95 3.85 3.93
CA HIS A 162 2.36 3.79 3.54
C HIS A 162 2.91 2.36 3.63
N GLN A 163 2.65 1.70 4.74
CA GLN A 163 3.14 0.33 4.92
C GLN A 163 2.43 -0.67 4.01
N MET A 164 1.15 -0.49 3.74
CA MET A 164 0.44 -1.31 2.75
C MET A 164 1.04 -1.13 1.35
N TYR A 165 1.37 0.10 0.97
CA TYR A 165 2.04 0.39 -0.29
C TYR A 165 3.40 -0.32 -0.39
N LEU A 166 4.24 -0.16 0.62
CA LEU A 166 5.58 -0.76 0.64
C LEU A 166 5.53 -2.29 0.64
N MET A 167 4.59 -2.89 1.37
CA MET A 167 4.46 -4.35 1.40
C MET A 167 3.87 -4.89 0.10
N GLY A 168 3.01 -4.13 -0.57
CA GLY A 168 2.56 -4.47 -1.92
C GLY A 168 3.74 -4.57 -2.88
N ALA A 169 4.62 -3.58 -2.85
CA ALA A 169 5.85 -3.60 -3.64
C ALA A 169 6.75 -4.79 -3.27
N ALA A 170 6.91 -5.08 -1.99
CA ALA A 170 7.74 -6.19 -1.53
C ALA A 170 7.22 -7.54 -2.02
N ILE A 171 5.89 -7.75 -2.01
CA ILE A 171 5.28 -8.96 -2.56
C ILE A 171 5.63 -9.12 -4.05
N GLN A 172 5.50 -8.06 -4.81
CA GLN A 172 5.76 -8.09 -6.25
C GLN A 172 7.23 -8.30 -6.57
N LEU A 173 8.14 -7.76 -5.74
CA LEU A 173 9.58 -7.88 -5.96
C LEU A 173 10.15 -9.22 -5.52
N LYS A 174 9.42 -10.01 -4.79
CA LYS A 174 9.85 -11.36 -4.44
C LYS A 174 9.84 -12.22 -5.70
N ALA A 175 10.97 -12.74 -6.04
CA ALA A 175 11.15 -13.58 -7.23
C ALA A 175 10.53 -14.97 -7.06
#